data_afd287825fb35d2487ece522160ebb7f
#
_entry.id   afd287825fb35d2487ece522160ebb7f
#
_cell.length_a   1.000
_cell.length_b   1.000
_cell.length_c   1.000
_cell.angle_alpha   90.00
_cell.angle_beta   90.00
_cell.angle_gamma   90.00
#
_symmetry.space_group_name_H-M   'P 1'
#
loop_
_entity.id
_entity.type
_entity.pdbx_description
1 polymer ?
#
loop_
_entity_poly.entity_id
_entity_poly.type
_entity_poly.pdbx_seq_one_letter_code
_entity_poly.pdbx_strand_id
1 'polypeptide(L)'
;MDEIYNLKPESIFDVADESVFFERKDIEHKGYINSGNCYELYYAISKYYNPDTILEIGTRNGYSLYSMMLGSNVLSKVVGYDKDMDYTVVTRDNLSSHVPTGVQFEIRNEDSQTLSELDDMYRLVHIDADKSYEGTYHDLELTFKKARVVLVGDIGLDSDERSARDAVLRFCYDKKDFIKQTHLIESHNGIYIIEYKG
;
A
#
# COMPACT_ATOMS: atom_id res chain seq x y z
N MET A 1 4.14 5.29 -16.87
CA MET A 1 4.63 4.03 -16.29
C MET A 1 6.15 3.96 -16.33
N ASP A 2 6.79 4.23 -17.46
CA ASP A 2 8.25 4.21 -17.58
C ASP A 2 8.95 5.11 -16.55
N GLU A 3 8.34 6.25 -16.20
CA GLU A 3 8.85 7.14 -15.16
C GLU A 3 8.92 6.46 -13.77
N ILE A 4 7.91 5.68 -13.41
CA ILE A 4 7.90 4.94 -12.12
C ILE A 4 9.00 3.89 -12.12
N TYR A 5 9.12 3.09 -13.19
CA TYR A 5 10.19 2.08 -13.28
C TYR A 5 11.59 2.70 -13.21
N ASN A 6 11.78 3.89 -13.77
CA ASN A 6 13.06 4.61 -13.72
C ASN A 6 13.40 5.16 -12.33
N LEU A 7 12.44 5.26 -11.42
CA LEU A 7 12.64 5.68 -10.03
C LEU A 7 12.92 4.51 -9.08
N LYS A 8 12.73 3.28 -9.55
CA LYS A 8 12.96 2.07 -8.79
C LYS A 8 14.46 1.86 -8.55
N PRO A 9 14.93 1.59 -7.32
CA PRO A 9 16.31 1.19 -7.06
C PRO A 9 16.55 -0.23 -7.60
N GLU A 10 17.81 -0.66 -7.68
CA GLU A 10 18.15 -2.06 -8.05
C GLU A 10 17.59 -3.05 -7.02
N SER A 11 17.65 -2.66 -5.75
CA SER A 11 17.08 -3.39 -4.63
C SER A 11 16.52 -2.41 -3.61
N ILE A 12 15.42 -2.78 -2.92
CA ILE A 12 14.93 -1.98 -1.81
C ILE A 12 15.99 -1.80 -0.71
N PHE A 13 16.89 -2.77 -0.53
CA PHE A 13 18.01 -2.70 0.41
C PHE A 13 19.02 -1.59 0.10
N ASP A 14 19.06 -1.06 -1.13
CA ASP A 14 19.91 0.09 -1.47
C ASP A 14 19.49 1.37 -0.74
N VAL A 15 18.24 1.46 -0.30
CA VAL A 15 17.65 2.64 0.35
C VAL A 15 17.05 2.37 1.72
N ALA A 16 16.88 1.12 2.09
CA ALA A 16 16.23 0.69 3.34
C ALA A 16 17.25 0.26 4.39
N ASP A 17 16.86 0.38 5.65
CA ASP A 17 17.56 -0.32 6.73
C ASP A 17 17.14 -1.80 6.70
N GLU A 18 18.10 -2.68 6.42
CA GLU A 18 17.87 -4.12 6.30
C GLU A 18 17.30 -4.74 7.58
N SER A 19 17.58 -4.15 8.76
CA SER A 19 17.10 -4.67 10.05
C SER A 19 15.57 -4.74 10.08
N VAL A 20 14.86 -3.82 9.45
CA VAL A 20 13.39 -3.80 9.35
C VAL A 20 12.85 -5.07 8.71
N PHE A 21 13.57 -5.62 7.73
CA PHE A 21 13.13 -6.82 6.99
C PHE A 21 13.52 -8.13 7.67
N PHE A 22 14.44 -8.11 8.65
CA PHE A 22 15.03 -9.31 9.25
C PHE A 22 14.64 -9.55 10.71
N GLU A 23 13.96 -8.61 11.37
CA GLU A 23 13.64 -8.74 12.79
C GLU A 23 12.67 -9.88 13.13
N ARG A 24 11.93 -10.39 12.14
CA ARG A 24 11.18 -11.64 12.31
C ARG A 24 11.95 -12.84 11.75
N LYS A 25 12.17 -13.81 12.62
CA LYS A 25 12.75 -15.12 12.28
C LYS A 25 11.80 -16.07 11.52
N ASP A 26 10.70 -15.56 10.98
CA ASP A 26 9.75 -16.34 10.21
C ASP A 26 10.34 -16.69 8.84
N ILE A 27 10.48 -17.98 8.61
CA ILE A 27 11.08 -18.55 7.39
C ILE A 27 10.32 -18.10 6.12
N GLU A 28 9.03 -17.85 6.23
CA GLU A 28 8.20 -17.35 5.13
C GLU A 28 8.63 -15.95 4.62
N HIS A 29 9.15 -15.09 5.50
CA HIS A 29 9.58 -13.75 5.11
C HIS A 29 10.85 -13.72 4.26
N LYS A 30 11.81 -14.63 4.51
CA LYS A 30 13.01 -14.72 3.67
C LYS A 30 12.68 -15.08 2.21
N GLY A 31 11.63 -15.85 1.99
CA GLY A 31 11.12 -16.15 0.66
C GLY A 31 10.54 -14.89 -0.02
N TYR A 32 9.79 -14.08 0.68
CA TYR A 32 9.18 -12.85 0.17
C TYR A 32 10.22 -11.80 -0.22
N ILE A 33 11.21 -11.56 0.61
CA ILE A 33 12.27 -10.58 0.37
C ILE A 33 13.15 -11.00 -0.81
N ASN A 34 13.42 -12.30 -0.95
CA ASN A 34 14.29 -12.83 -2.01
C ASN A 34 13.57 -13.09 -3.36
N SER A 35 12.25 -12.96 -3.42
CA SER A 35 11.47 -13.29 -4.62
C SER A 35 11.26 -12.13 -5.61
N GLY A 36 12.05 -11.07 -5.53
CA GLY A 36 11.95 -9.93 -6.45
C GLY A 36 10.69 -9.10 -6.21
N ASN A 37 10.52 -8.69 -5.01
CA ASN A 37 9.32 -8.11 -4.45
C ASN A 37 8.86 -6.80 -5.06
N CYS A 38 7.58 -6.51 -4.91
CA CYS A 38 6.94 -5.24 -5.26
C CYS A 38 7.40 -4.04 -4.41
N TYR A 39 8.27 -4.23 -3.43
CA TYR A 39 8.73 -3.16 -2.53
C TYR A 39 9.46 -2.04 -3.25
N GLU A 40 10.30 -2.37 -4.25
CA GLU A 40 10.93 -1.35 -5.10
C GLU A 40 9.91 -0.55 -5.90
N LEU A 41 8.79 -1.18 -6.28
CA LEU A 41 7.69 -0.50 -6.97
C LEU A 41 6.91 0.40 -6.02
N TYR A 42 6.61 -0.04 -4.80
CA TYR A 42 5.97 0.82 -3.79
C TYR A 42 6.83 2.05 -3.46
N TYR A 43 8.14 1.87 -3.33
CA TYR A 43 9.08 2.97 -3.21
C TYR A 43 9.01 3.91 -4.41
N ALA A 44 9.09 3.38 -5.63
CA ALA A 44 9.08 4.16 -6.85
C ALA A 44 7.76 4.90 -7.07
N ILE A 45 6.62 4.25 -6.79
CA ILE A 45 5.29 4.87 -6.84
C ILE A 45 5.20 6.02 -5.83
N SER A 46 5.62 5.78 -4.59
CA SER A 46 5.64 6.82 -3.57
C SER A 46 6.57 7.97 -3.94
N LYS A 47 7.74 7.69 -4.49
CA LYS A 47 8.67 8.70 -4.97
C LYS A 47 8.10 9.54 -6.12
N TYR A 48 7.35 8.91 -7.03
CA TYR A 48 6.69 9.58 -8.14
C TYR A 48 5.58 10.54 -7.68
N TYR A 49 4.69 10.07 -6.80
CA TYR A 49 3.57 10.87 -6.30
C TYR A 49 3.96 11.81 -5.15
N ASN A 50 5.06 11.53 -4.46
CA ASN A 50 5.61 12.27 -3.33
C ASN A 50 4.52 12.67 -2.31
N PRO A 51 3.82 11.68 -1.69
CA PRO A 51 2.69 11.95 -0.82
C PRO A 51 3.12 12.54 0.52
N ASP A 52 2.38 13.51 1.03
CA ASP A 52 2.52 14.02 2.39
C ASP A 52 1.81 13.13 3.44
N THR A 53 0.81 12.36 3.00
CA THR A 53 0.00 11.48 3.86
C THR A 53 -0.18 10.12 3.20
N ILE A 54 0.10 9.05 3.96
CA ILE A 54 -0.01 7.66 3.51
C ILE A 54 -0.94 6.88 4.45
N LEU A 55 -1.83 6.09 3.88
CA LEU A 55 -2.59 5.05 4.58
C LEU A 55 -2.31 3.69 3.93
N GLU A 56 -2.14 2.67 4.74
CA GLU A 56 -2.16 1.27 4.29
C GLU A 56 -3.26 0.51 5.03
N ILE A 57 -4.09 -0.22 4.27
CA ILE A 57 -5.12 -1.14 4.77
C ILE A 57 -4.61 -2.57 4.54
N GLY A 58 -4.31 -3.28 5.64
CA GLY A 58 -3.64 -4.58 5.63
C GLY A 58 -2.12 -4.43 5.70
N THR A 59 -1.60 -3.98 6.85
CA THR A 59 -0.16 -3.69 7.00
C THR A 59 0.70 -4.93 7.16
N ARG A 60 0.15 -6.02 7.71
CA ARG A 60 0.86 -7.26 8.02
C ARG A 60 2.16 -6.97 8.81
N ASN A 61 3.32 -7.00 8.15
CA ASN A 61 4.63 -6.71 8.78
C ASN A 61 5.16 -5.31 8.48
N GLY A 62 4.47 -4.53 7.67
CA GLY A 62 4.77 -3.14 7.37
C GLY A 62 5.81 -2.91 6.26
N TYR A 63 6.19 -3.91 5.48
CA TYR A 63 7.27 -3.74 4.49
C TYR A 63 6.87 -2.84 3.31
N SER A 64 5.67 -2.98 2.79
CA SER A 64 5.11 -2.09 1.77
C SER A 64 4.95 -0.67 2.31
N LEU A 65 4.43 -0.52 3.52
CA LEU A 65 4.31 0.77 4.19
C LEU A 65 5.67 1.44 4.37
N TYR A 66 6.68 0.69 4.83
CA TYR A 66 8.05 1.19 4.96
C TYR A 66 8.63 1.66 3.62
N SER A 67 8.44 0.86 2.57
CA SER A 67 8.91 1.21 1.23
C SER A 67 8.26 2.49 0.70
N MET A 68 6.96 2.67 0.95
CA MET A 68 6.26 3.91 0.61
C MET A 68 6.76 5.10 1.44
N MET A 69 7.05 4.91 2.73
CA MET A 69 7.63 5.95 3.59
C MET A 69 8.98 6.43 3.04
N LEU A 70 9.86 5.50 2.66
CA LEU A 70 11.17 5.83 2.09
C LEU A 70 11.07 6.59 0.76
N GLY A 71 10.02 6.38 -0.01
CA GLY A 71 9.82 7.04 -1.30
C GLY A 71 9.42 8.52 -1.19
N SER A 72 8.83 8.95 -0.07
CA SER A 72 8.35 10.33 0.09
C SER A 72 9.40 11.23 0.77
N ASN A 73 9.53 12.48 0.27
CA ASN A 73 10.39 13.51 0.84
C ASN A 73 9.61 14.58 1.63
N VAL A 74 8.28 14.51 1.66
CA VAL A 74 7.40 15.54 2.27
C VAL A 74 6.44 14.96 3.30
N LEU A 75 6.75 13.75 3.75
CA LEU A 75 5.88 12.97 4.62
C LEU A 75 5.58 13.71 5.94
N SER A 76 4.31 13.79 6.29
CA SER A 76 3.81 14.39 7.52
C SER A 76 2.98 13.43 8.36
N LYS A 77 2.34 12.44 7.70
CA LYS A 77 1.48 11.46 8.38
C LYS A 77 1.53 10.10 7.69
N VAL A 78 1.63 9.05 8.51
CA VAL A 78 1.54 7.64 8.10
C VAL A 78 0.57 6.93 9.02
N VAL A 79 -0.40 6.23 8.43
CA VAL A 79 -1.37 5.40 9.15
C VAL A 79 -1.38 4.01 8.54
N GLY A 80 -1.45 3.00 9.39
CA GLY A 80 -1.66 1.62 8.98
C GLY A 80 -2.83 1.00 9.72
N TYR A 81 -3.65 0.21 9.03
CA TYR A 81 -4.72 -0.60 9.60
C TYR A 81 -4.41 -2.07 9.41
N ASP A 82 -4.61 -2.85 10.46
CA ASP A 82 -4.64 -4.30 10.38
C ASP A 82 -5.66 -4.84 11.39
N LYS A 83 -6.50 -5.78 10.96
CA LYS A 83 -7.47 -6.43 11.84
C LYS A 83 -6.84 -7.42 12.82
N ASP A 84 -5.64 -7.91 12.49
CA ASP A 84 -4.88 -8.79 13.35
C ASP A 84 -4.00 -7.97 14.30
N MET A 85 -4.23 -8.16 15.62
CA MET A 85 -3.48 -7.47 16.66
C MET A 85 -1.98 -7.80 16.63
N ASP A 86 -1.62 -9.02 16.30
CA ASP A 86 -0.22 -9.44 16.25
C ASP A 86 0.52 -8.70 15.13
N TYR A 87 -0.10 -8.57 13.95
CA TYR A 87 0.46 -7.77 12.87
C TYR A 87 0.51 -6.28 13.19
N THR A 88 -0.51 -5.75 13.87
CA THR A 88 -0.51 -4.36 14.35
C THR A 88 0.70 -4.07 15.24
N VAL A 89 0.97 -4.95 16.21
CA VAL A 89 2.12 -4.82 17.12
C VAL A 89 3.43 -4.91 16.34
N VAL A 90 3.57 -5.93 15.49
CA VAL A 90 4.78 -6.16 14.69
C VAL A 90 5.10 -5.00 13.77
N THR A 91 4.12 -4.50 13.04
CA THR A 91 4.32 -3.35 12.15
C THR A 91 4.76 -2.12 12.94
N ARG A 92 4.14 -1.88 14.10
CA ARG A 92 4.55 -0.77 14.97
C ARG A 92 5.99 -0.92 15.45
N ASP A 93 6.35 -2.10 15.94
CA ASP A 93 7.68 -2.38 16.47
C ASP A 93 8.74 -2.28 15.38
N ASN A 94 8.47 -2.81 14.18
CA ASN A 94 9.38 -2.75 13.06
C ASN A 94 9.63 -1.30 12.59
N LEU A 95 8.60 -0.46 12.55
CA LEU A 95 8.68 0.83 11.87
C LEU A 95 8.92 2.03 12.79
N SER A 96 8.60 1.94 14.09
CA SER A 96 8.65 3.11 14.99
C SER A 96 10.00 3.83 15.01
N SER A 97 11.11 3.10 14.95
CA SER A 97 12.48 3.67 14.96
C SER A 97 12.91 4.26 13.61
N HIS A 98 12.15 3.98 12.54
CA HIS A 98 12.44 4.39 11.17
C HIS A 98 11.54 5.53 10.68
N VAL A 99 10.61 5.97 11.52
CA VAL A 99 9.73 7.12 11.21
C VAL A 99 10.54 8.41 11.24
N PRO A 100 10.53 9.22 10.18
CA PRO A 100 11.24 10.50 10.18
C PRO A 100 10.74 11.43 11.28
N THR A 101 11.65 12.22 11.86
CA THR A 101 11.30 13.19 12.91
C THR A 101 10.22 14.17 12.43
N GLY A 102 9.17 14.32 13.24
CA GLY A 102 8.05 15.22 12.94
C GLY A 102 6.91 14.58 12.13
N VAL A 103 7.05 13.33 11.70
CA VAL A 103 5.98 12.58 11.04
C VAL A 103 5.05 11.98 12.10
N GLN A 104 3.75 12.20 11.95
CA GLN A 104 2.74 11.49 12.72
C GLN A 104 2.67 10.03 12.24
N PHE A 105 2.90 9.08 13.13
CA PHE A 105 2.87 7.65 12.82
C PHE A 105 1.89 6.92 13.72
N GLU A 106 1.00 6.14 13.12
CA GLU A 106 -0.05 5.44 13.83
C GLU A 106 -0.36 4.10 13.16
N ILE A 107 -0.25 3.00 13.91
CA ILE A 107 -0.70 1.68 13.49
C ILE A 107 -1.86 1.26 14.37
N ARG A 108 -3.02 1.04 13.76
CA ARG A 108 -4.29 0.75 14.44
C ARG A 108 -4.69 -0.71 14.23
N ASN A 109 -5.14 -1.33 15.31
CA ASN A 109 -5.86 -2.61 15.17
C ASN A 109 -7.29 -2.29 14.75
N GLU A 110 -7.51 -2.28 13.44
CA GLU A 110 -8.74 -1.83 12.81
C GLU A 110 -9.13 -2.76 11.67
N ASP A 111 -10.37 -3.22 11.66
CA ASP A 111 -10.92 -3.96 10.53
C ASP A 111 -11.63 -2.99 9.58
N SER A 112 -11.04 -2.75 8.42
CA SER A 112 -11.59 -1.83 7.41
C SER A 112 -13.03 -2.20 7.01
N GLN A 113 -13.38 -3.49 7.06
CA GLN A 113 -14.71 -3.98 6.70
C GLN A 113 -15.80 -3.51 7.69
N THR A 114 -15.43 -3.01 8.86
CA THR A 114 -16.36 -2.46 9.86
C THR A 114 -16.50 -0.95 9.82
N LEU A 115 -15.62 -0.28 9.05
CA LEU A 115 -15.62 1.17 8.94
C LEU A 115 -16.64 1.66 7.91
N SER A 116 -17.32 2.75 8.21
CA SER A 116 -18.22 3.44 7.28
C SER A 116 -17.55 4.57 6.52
N GLU A 117 -16.47 5.14 7.07
CA GLU A 117 -15.66 6.20 6.45
C GLU A 117 -14.26 6.25 7.07
N LEU A 118 -13.31 6.83 6.35
CA LEU A 118 -12.02 7.22 6.89
C LEU A 118 -12.12 8.54 7.63
N ASP A 119 -11.38 8.66 8.73
CA ASP A 119 -11.34 9.86 9.57
C ASP A 119 -10.58 11.04 8.95
N ASP A 120 -9.70 10.76 7.97
CA ASP A 120 -8.85 11.75 7.32
C ASP A 120 -8.84 11.65 5.80
N MET A 121 -8.15 12.63 5.19
CA MET A 121 -7.80 12.62 3.76
C MET A 121 -6.37 12.13 3.59
N TYR A 122 -6.14 11.28 2.59
CA TYR A 122 -4.83 10.73 2.31
C TYR A 122 -4.39 11.01 0.88
N ARG A 123 -3.10 11.32 0.71
CA ARG A 123 -2.56 11.52 -0.63
C ARG A 123 -2.35 10.21 -1.37
N LEU A 124 -1.89 9.20 -0.65
CA LEU A 124 -1.66 7.84 -1.15
C LEU A 124 -2.31 6.84 -0.20
N VAL A 125 -3.11 5.94 -0.74
CA VAL A 125 -3.67 4.79 -0.01
C VAL A 125 -3.24 3.50 -0.70
N HIS A 126 -2.79 2.52 0.07
CA HIS A 126 -2.54 1.17 -0.38
C HIS A 126 -3.55 0.21 0.26
N ILE A 127 -4.23 -0.58 -0.58
CA ILE A 127 -5.19 -1.61 -0.17
C ILE A 127 -4.56 -2.97 -0.42
N ASP A 128 -4.29 -3.70 0.67
CA ASP A 128 -3.68 -5.03 0.65
C ASP A 128 -4.28 -5.93 1.75
N ALA A 129 -5.59 -5.87 1.96
CA ALA A 129 -6.31 -6.59 3.01
C ALA A 129 -7.14 -7.75 2.46
N ASP A 130 -8.46 -7.65 2.49
CA ASP A 130 -9.37 -8.68 2.00
C ASP A 130 -9.42 -8.69 0.46
N LYS A 131 -9.03 -9.83 -0.14
CA LYS A 131 -8.99 -10.00 -1.60
C LYS A 131 -10.28 -10.57 -2.19
N SER A 132 -11.32 -10.75 -1.36
CA SER A 132 -12.66 -11.05 -1.89
C SER A 132 -13.19 -9.87 -2.73
N TYR A 133 -14.16 -10.14 -3.59
CA TYR A 133 -14.81 -9.08 -4.37
C TYR A 133 -15.44 -8.02 -3.45
N GLU A 134 -16.20 -8.47 -2.47
CA GLU A 134 -16.92 -7.61 -1.52
C GLU A 134 -15.95 -6.80 -0.67
N GLY A 135 -14.91 -7.45 -0.13
CA GLY A 135 -13.91 -6.79 0.71
C GLY A 135 -13.12 -5.73 -0.05
N THR A 136 -12.59 -6.09 -1.22
CA THR A 136 -11.87 -5.13 -2.07
C THR A 136 -12.76 -3.97 -2.52
N TYR A 137 -14.01 -4.26 -2.91
CA TYR A 137 -14.95 -3.20 -3.33
C TYR A 137 -15.30 -2.26 -2.17
N HIS A 138 -15.50 -2.80 -0.95
CA HIS A 138 -15.73 -2.01 0.25
C HIS A 138 -14.54 -1.08 0.56
N ASP A 139 -13.32 -1.60 0.55
CA ASP A 139 -12.12 -0.81 0.82
C ASP A 139 -11.92 0.30 -0.23
N LEU A 140 -12.27 0.04 -1.50
CA LEU A 140 -12.28 1.06 -2.54
C LEU A 140 -13.35 2.15 -2.29
N GLU A 141 -14.57 1.78 -1.88
CA GLU A 141 -15.60 2.76 -1.49
C GLU A 141 -15.18 3.57 -0.27
N LEU A 142 -14.56 2.91 0.72
CA LEU A 142 -14.04 3.57 1.93
C LEU A 142 -13.00 4.64 1.61
N THR A 143 -12.13 4.38 0.61
CA THR A 143 -11.09 5.33 0.19
C THR A 143 -11.59 6.38 -0.81
N PHE A 144 -12.74 6.15 -1.43
CA PHE A 144 -13.30 7.07 -2.42
C PHE A 144 -13.57 8.44 -1.81
N LYS A 145 -13.12 9.50 -2.48
CA LYS A 145 -13.15 10.89 -1.98
C LYS A 145 -12.28 11.19 -0.75
N LYS A 146 -11.62 10.17 -0.20
CA LYS A 146 -10.68 10.31 0.92
C LYS A 146 -9.23 10.11 0.50
N ALA A 147 -8.99 9.68 -0.73
CA ALA A 147 -7.68 9.48 -1.31
C ALA A 147 -7.47 10.26 -2.60
N ARG A 148 -6.22 10.63 -2.89
CA ARG A 148 -5.84 11.18 -4.21
C ARG A 148 -5.40 10.08 -5.16
N VAL A 149 -4.62 9.14 -4.65
CA VAL A 149 -4.13 7.97 -5.37
C VAL A 149 -4.41 6.73 -4.52
N VAL A 150 -4.95 5.70 -5.13
CA VAL A 150 -5.18 4.40 -4.50
C VAL A 150 -4.38 3.34 -5.26
N LEU A 151 -3.64 2.53 -4.51
CA LEU A 151 -2.96 1.33 -4.97
C LEU A 151 -3.76 0.13 -4.47
N VAL A 152 -3.98 -0.85 -5.33
CA VAL A 152 -4.52 -2.16 -4.93
C VAL A 152 -3.48 -3.21 -5.30
N GLY A 153 -2.94 -3.90 -4.30
CA GLY A 153 -1.94 -4.95 -4.46
C GLY A 153 -2.54 -6.31 -4.82
N ASP A 154 -1.69 -7.20 -5.34
CA ASP A 154 -2.00 -8.61 -5.60
C ASP A 154 -3.21 -8.86 -6.53
N ILE A 155 -3.31 -8.11 -7.64
CA ILE A 155 -4.43 -8.20 -8.59
C ILE A 155 -3.99 -8.57 -10.01
N GLY A 156 -2.80 -9.16 -10.16
CA GLY A 156 -2.25 -9.58 -11.45
C GLY A 156 -3.07 -10.69 -12.13
N LEU A 157 -2.77 -10.91 -13.43
CA LEU A 157 -3.44 -11.95 -14.24
C LEU A 157 -3.21 -13.37 -13.72
N ASP A 158 -2.07 -13.60 -13.10
CA ASP A 158 -1.64 -14.90 -12.57
C ASP A 158 -1.99 -15.08 -11.09
N SER A 159 -2.62 -14.07 -10.44
CA SER A 159 -3.09 -14.21 -9.07
C SER A 159 -4.34 -15.08 -9.04
N ASP A 160 -4.43 -15.97 -8.03
CA ASP A 160 -5.67 -16.70 -7.74
C ASP A 160 -6.82 -15.76 -7.30
N GLU A 161 -6.54 -14.48 -7.19
CA GLU A 161 -7.40 -13.45 -6.62
C GLU A 161 -8.15 -12.65 -7.69
N ARG A 162 -8.74 -13.37 -8.65
CA ARG A 162 -9.57 -12.75 -9.72
C ARG A 162 -10.71 -11.90 -9.16
N SER A 163 -11.22 -12.24 -7.99
CA SER A 163 -12.30 -11.51 -7.32
C SER A 163 -11.91 -10.08 -6.97
N ALA A 164 -10.70 -9.85 -6.46
CA ALA A 164 -10.19 -8.51 -6.17
C ALA A 164 -10.05 -7.68 -7.46
N ARG A 165 -9.53 -8.28 -8.53
CA ARG A 165 -9.44 -7.63 -9.84
C ARG A 165 -10.80 -7.24 -10.40
N ASP A 166 -11.78 -8.12 -10.33
CA ASP A 166 -13.14 -7.86 -10.79
C ASP A 166 -13.78 -6.72 -10.01
N ALA A 167 -13.55 -6.65 -8.69
CA ALA A 167 -13.98 -5.55 -7.84
C ALA A 167 -13.37 -4.21 -8.28
N VAL A 168 -12.05 -4.18 -8.52
CA VAL A 168 -11.36 -2.98 -9.01
C VAL A 168 -11.91 -2.51 -10.35
N LEU A 169 -12.06 -3.41 -11.31
CA LEU A 169 -12.58 -3.07 -12.63
C LEU A 169 -14.04 -2.57 -12.56
N ARG A 170 -14.86 -3.21 -11.74
CA ARG A 170 -16.23 -2.77 -11.49
C ARG A 170 -16.28 -1.41 -10.85
N PHE A 171 -15.50 -1.18 -9.80
CA PHE A 171 -15.40 0.11 -9.13
C PHE A 171 -14.95 1.22 -10.09
N CYS A 172 -13.93 0.96 -10.91
CA CYS A 172 -13.46 1.92 -11.90
C CYS A 172 -14.54 2.26 -12.94
N TYR A 173 -15.34 1.28 -13.34
CA TYR A 173 -16.49 1.52 -14.23
C TYR A 173 -17.55 2.40 -13.57
N ASP A 174 -17.93 2.09 -12.31
CA ASP A 174 -18.95 2.81 -11.57
C ASP A 174 -18.54 4.25 -11.23
N LYS A 175 -17.24 4.49 -11.00
CA LYS A 175 -16.67 5.79 -10.60
C LYS A 175 -15.92 6.51 -11.73
N LYS A 176 -16.05 6.08 -12.98
CA LYS A 176 -15.28 6.59 -14.14
C LYS A 176 -15.25 8.12 -14.28
N ASP A 177 -16.34 8.79 -13.89
CA ASP A 177 -16.45 10.25 -14.01
C ASP A 177 -15.56 10.99 -12.98
N PHE A 178 -15.13 10.31 -11.93
CA PHE A 178 -14.26 10.82 -10.86
C PHE A 178 -12.79 10.39 -11.02
N ILE A 179 -12.53 9.41 -11.86
CA ILE A 179 -11.19 8.89 -12.11
C ILE A 179 -10.52 9.73 -13.19
N LYS A 180 -9.30 10.17 -12.92
CA LYS A 180 -8.42 10.86 -13.86
C LYS A 180 -7.74 9.86 -14.79
N GLN A 181 -7.14 8.83 -14.20
CA GLN A 181 -6.46 7.76 -14.92
C GLN A 181 -6.29 6.52 -14.06
N THR A 182 -6.06 5.40 -14.72
CA THR A 182 -5.70 4.13 -14.08
C THR A 182 -4.52 3.50 -14.76
N HIS A 183 -3.73 2.73 -14.00
CA HIS A 183 -2.61 1.96 -14.53
C HIS A 183 -2.59 0.58 -13.87
N LEU A 184 -2.24 -0.44 -14.63
CA LEU A 184 -1.94 -1.78 -14.13
C LEU A 184 -0.45 -2.05 -14.33
N ILE A 185 0.24 -2.38 -13.26
CA ILE A 185 1.58 -2.94 -13.26
C ILE A 185 1.41 -4.44 -13.07
N GLU A 186 1.67 -5.24 -14.11
CA GLU A 186 1.43 -6.70 -14.06
C GLU A 186 2.52 -7.49 -13.34
N SER A 187 3.71 -6.88 -13.14
CA SER A 187 4.79 -7.53 -12.40
C SER A 187 4.46 -7.67 -10.91
N HIS A 188 5.04 -8.66 -10.24
CA HIS A 188 4.97 -8.82 -8.79
C HIS A 188 3.53 -8.97 -8.26
N ASN A 189 2.77 -9.91 -8.77
CA ASN A 189 1.36 -10.19 -8.46
C ASN A 189 0.38 -9.08 -8.86
N GLY A 190 0.86 -8.02 -9.50
CA GLY A 190 0.05 -6.93 -10.01
C GLY A 190 -0.27 -5.84 -8.99
N ILE A 191 -0.09 -4.59 -9.42
CA ILE A 191 -0.51 -3.40 -8.66
C ILE A 191 -1.42 -2.58 -9.58
N TYR A 192 -2.64 -2.30 -9.14
CA TYR A 192 -3.54 -1.38 -9.84
C TYR A 192 -3.48 -0.01 -9.18
N ILE A 193 -3.26 1.01 -10.00
CA ILE A 193 -3.18 2.40 -9.55
C ILE A 193 -4.42 3.13 -10.04
N ILE A 194 -5.14 3.80 -9.13
CA ILE A 194 -6.27 4.65 -9.43
C ILE A 194 -5.92 6.07 -9.00
N GLU A 195 -5.92 7.01 -9.93
CA GLU A 195 -5.75 8.43 -9.63
C GLU A 195 -7.08 9.15 -9.82
N TYR A 196 -7.57 9.83 -8.77
CA TYR A 196 -8.80 10.60 -8.82
C TYR A 196 -8.57 12.02 -9.35
N LYS A 197 -9.62 12.59 -9.95
CA LYS A 197 -9.67 14.02 -10.30
C LYS A 197 -9.61 14.86 -9.02
N GLY A 198 -8.91 15.97 -9.07
CA GLY A 198 -8.81 16.92 -7.97
C GLY A 198 -10.03 17.78 -7.83
#